data_d7044f200fac0f07cd6977da8e2ae7bf
#
_entry.id   d7044f200fac0f07cd6977da8e2ae7bf
#
_cell.length_a   1.000
_cell.length_b   1.000
_cell.length_c   1.000
_cell.angle_alpha   90.00
_cell.angle_beta   90.00
_cell.angle_gamma   90.00
#
_symmetry.space_group_name_H-M   'P 1'
#
loop_
_entity.id
_entity.type
_entity.pdbx_description
1 polymer ?
#
loop_
_entity_poly.entity_id
_entity_poly.type
_entity_poly.pdbx_seq_one_letter_code
_entity_poly.pdbx_strand_id
1 'polypeptide(L)'
;MTLLTADPDTVTHALTDADVVALAAEMGRVAAEHDAVHDRDATFVTEAYDAMHAAGYLRLAVPADLGGAGATMRQLVLAQHELGRHSGAAALSSTMHHYLTLVQCWRRRRGAPDAEAVLAKVADGLVMATSGGSDWVSPTTVATEVEGGYLFSGRKVFCSQAPVAGVVSTCAVLGEPGPGATVLHAGVPLSAEGVSVVETWDTLGMRGTASHDLVLEDVFVPAEKIAGTRPYGELSGPLLVAAIHFAPLAGAAYLGVAAGACDQAVSLAKPGAVRQVGDMRSRLRVALWALLASVDEIGPDPAADEATLETVMLAKRHAVNEAREVVDIALEVAGGSAFFRGSPLERAYRDVRGGPFHPLTPEATLELVGRRALA
;
A
#
# COMPACT_ATOMS: atom_id res chain seq x y z
N MET A 1 19.60 -2.34 -13.90
CA MET A 1 20.68 -3.16 -13.30
C MET A 1 20.01 -4.18 -12.38
N THR A 2 20.06 -5.46 -12.71
CA THR A 2 19.31 -6.50 -11.97
C THR A 2 20.04 -6.77 -10.65
N LEU A 3 19.49 -6.33 -9.52
CA LEU A 3 20.09 -6.54 -8.18
C LEU A 3 20.06 -8.00 -7.69
N LEU A 4 19.47 -8.93 -8.46
CA LEU A 4 19.13 -10.28 -7.98
C LEU A 4 19.50 -11.42 -8.96
N THR A 5 20.55 -11.30 -9.77
CA THR A 5 21.14 -12.50 -10.40
C THR A 5 22.15 -13.06 -9.41
N ALA A 6 21.78 -14.14 -8.73
CA ALA A 6 22.66 -14.86 -7.82
C ALA A 6 23.79 -15.55 -8.64
N ASP A 7 24.94 -14.91 -8.68
CA ASP A 7 26.21 -15.58 -8.89
C ASP A 7 26.67 -16.11 -7.53
N PRO A 8 26.87 -17.41 -7.32
CA PRO A 8 27.19 -18.00 -6.02
C PRO A 8 28.51 -17.53 -5.41
N ASP A 9 29.35 -16.80 -6.16
CA ASP A 9 30.63 -16.28 -5.71
C ASP A 9 30.65 -14.75 -5.41
N THR A 10 29.50 -14.06 -5.54
CA THR A 10 29.41 -12.64 -5.17
C THR A 10 29.17 -12.49 -3.66
N VAL A 11 30.07 -11.78 -2.99
CA VAL A 11 29.86 -11.25 -1.63
C VAL A 11 28.51 -10.51 -1.64
N THR A 12 27.50 -11.08 -0.98
CA THR A 12 26.19 -10.45 -0.83
C THR A 12 26.38 -9.18 0.00
N HIS A 13 26.50 -8.04 -0.67
CA HIS A 13 26.41 -6.74 0.02
C HIS A 13 25.01 -6.62 0.61
N ALA A 14 24.96 -6.25 1.90
CA ALA A 14 23.67 -5.93 2.53
C ALA A 14 22.97 -4.81 1.74
N LEU A 15 21.69 -4.98 1.46
CA LEU A 15 20.87 -4.01 0.74
C LEU A 15 20.89 -2.65 1.47
N THR A 16 21.34 -1.59 0.80
CA THR A 16 21.38 -0.25 1.38
C THR A 16 20.14 0.57 1.05
N ASP A 17 19.90 1.65 1.82
CA ASP A 17 18.84 2.62 1.53
C ASP A 17 19.01 3.23 0.12
N ALA A 18 20.25 3.47 -0.32
CA ALA A 18 20.55 4.00 -1.65
C ALA A 18 20.18 3.02 -2.77
N ASP A 19 20.39 1.71 -2.57
CA ASP A 19 20.06 0.69 -3.57
C ASP A 19 18.55 0.62 -3.81
N VAL A 20 17.74 0.62 -2.74
CA VAL A 20 16.27 0.56 -2.88
C VAL A 20 15.70 1.84 -3.51
N VAL A 21 16.27 3.01 -3.18
CA VAL A 21 15.88 4.28 -3.81
C VAL A 21 16.25 4.29 -5.29
N ALA A 22 17.45 3.84 -5.66
CA ALA A 22 17.89 3.78 -7.05
C ALA A 22 17.00 2.84 -7.88
N LEU A 23 16.67 1.66 -7.34
CA LEU A 23 15.77 0.71 -8.00
C LEU A 23 14.35 1.30 -8.14
N ALA A 24 13.83 1.93 -7.09
CA ALA A 24 12.52 2.58 -7.12
C ALA A 24 12.46 3.72 -8.16
N ALA A 25 13.53 4.52 -8.28
CA ALA A 25 13.63 5.57 -9.29
C ALA A 25 13.68 5.01 -10.72
N GLU A 26 14.32 3.85 -10.93
CA GLU A 26 14.32 3.18 -12.24
C GLU A 26 12.92 2.69 -12.61
N MET A 27 12.23 2.00 -11.69
CA MET A 27 10.85 1.54 -11.89
C MET A 27 9.89 2.73 -12.09
N GLY A 28 10.09 3.79 -11.33
CA GLY A 28 9.31 5.02 -11.43
C GLY A 28 9.43 5.69 -12.79
N ARG A 29 10.62 5.73 -13.39
CA ARG A 29 10.81 6.28 -14.75
C ARG A 29 10.05 5.47 -15.80
N VAL A 30 10.09 4.14 -15.72
CA VAL A 30 9.29 3.28 -16.60
C VAL A 30 7.79 3.57 -16.43
N ALA A 31 7.30 3.63 -15.19
CA ALA A 31 5.90 3.92 -14.91
C ALA A 31 5.47 5.28 -15.48
N ALA A 32 6.29 6.32 -15.30
CA ALA A 32 5.98 7.68 -15.72
C ALA A 32 5.77 7.83 -17.24
N GLU A 33 6.40 6.99 -18.06
CA GLU A 33 6.25 6.99 -19.53
C GLU A 33 4.80 6.64 -19.94
N HIS A 34 4.08 5.85 -19.13
CA HIS A 34 2.75 5.32 -19.42
C HIS A 34 1.64 5.93 -18.58
N ASP A 35 1.96 6.58 -17.47
CA ASP A 35 1.01 7.10 -16.47
C ASP A 35 -0.10 7.99 -17.06
N ALA A 36 0.23 8.83 -18.06
CA ALA A 36 -0.75 9.73 -18.66
C ALA A 36 -1.85 8.96 -19.41
N VAL A 37 -1.52 7.81 -20.00
CA VAL A 37 -2.48 6.94 -20.69
C VAL A 37 -3.33 6.20 -19.67
N HIS A 38 -2.71 5.60 -18.67
CA HIS A 38 -3.42 4.87 -17.62
C HIS A 38 -4.34 5.77 -16.78
N ASP A 39 -3.91 7.00 -16.50
CA ASP A 39 -4.75 7.99 -15.83
C ASP A 39 -5.95 8.40 -16.69
N ARG A 40 -5.76 8.66 -17.98
CA ARG A 40 -6.85 9.04 -18.89
C ARG A 40 -7.87 7.91 -19.03
N ASP A 41 -7.40 6.70 -19.28
CA ASP A 41 -8.24 5.57 -19.67
C ASP A 41 -8.68 4.70 -18.48
N ALA A 42 -8.23 5.01 -17.24
CA ALA A 42 -8.46 4.23 -16.03
C ALA A 42 -8.02 2.76 -16.16
N THR A 43 -6.90 2.53 -16.85
CA THR A 43 -6.32 1.19 -17.05
C THR A 43 -5.16 0.96 -16.08
N PHE A 44 -4.86 -0.30 -15.82
CA PHE A 44 -3.81 -0.67 -14.87
C PHE A 44 -2.40 -0.33 -15.42
N VAL A 45 -1.48 0.04 -14.53
CA VAL A 45 -0.07 0.37 -14.83
C VAL A 45 0.76 -0.90 -15.13
N THR A 46 0.39 -1.63 -16.19
CA THR A 46 0.93 -2.97 -16.52
C THR A 46 2.42 -2.93 -16.76
N GLU A 47 2.91 -1.97 -17.56
CA GLU A 47 4.32 -1.85 -17.93
C GLU A 47 5.22 -1.61 -16.70
N ALA A 48 4.71 -0.86 -15.71
CA ALA A 48 5.39 -0.68 -14.44
C ALA A 48 5.53 -2.00 -13.69
N TYR A 49 4.47 -2.83 -13.67
CA TYR A 49 4.50 -4.12 -13.00
C TYR A 49 5.39 -5.14 -13.70
N ASP A 50 5.41 -5.15 -15.02
CA ASP A 50 6.32 -5.98 -15.81
C ASP A 50 7.79 -5.65 -15.49
N ALA A 51 8.12 -4.34 -15.45
CA ALA A 51 9.43 -3.88 -15.07
C ALA A 51 9.78 -4.21 -13.61
N MET A 52 8.85 -3.99 -12.67
CA MET A 52 9.02 -4.33 -11.25
C MET A 52 9.25 -5.83 -11.04
N HIS A 53 8.53 -6.66 -11.76
CA HIS A 53 8.70 -8.12 -11.71
C HIS A 53 10.09 -8.51 -12.23
N ALA A 54 10.46 -8.03 -13.41
CA ALA A 54 11.76 -8.34 -14.04
C ALA A 54 12.94 -7.85 -13.18
N ALA A 55 12.84 -6.69 -12.54
CA ALA A 55 13.88 -6.11 -11.69
C ALA A 55 13.90 -6.68 -10.27
N GLY A 56 12.91 -7.50 -9.87
CA GLY A 56 12.79 -8.04 -8.52
C GLY A 56 12.28 -7.05 -7.48
N TYR A 57 11.69 -5.92 -7.90
CA TYR A 57 11.13 -4.92 -6.98
C TYR A 57 10.01 -5.52 -6.12
N LEU A 58 9.13 -6.33 -6.70
CA LEU A 58 8.01 -6.95 -5.97
C LEU A 58 8.46 -7.97 -4.92
N ARG A 59 9.67 -8.49 -4.96
CA ARG A 59 10.21 -9.41 -3.94
C ARG A 59 11.22 -8.75 -2.98
N LEU A 60 11.30 -7.41 -2.95
CA LEU A 60 12.24 -6.66 -2.10
C LEU A 60 12.16 -7.07 -0.63
N ALA A 61 10.95 -7.20 -0.06
CA ALA A 61 10.75 -7.53 1.35
C ALA A 61 10.90 -9.03 1.67
N VAL A 62 10.88 -9.90 0.67
CA VAL A 62 11.08 -11.34 0.89
C VAL A 62 12.47 -11.56 1.48
N PRO A 63 12.63 -12.38 2.55
CA PRO A 63 13.92 -12.70 3.13
C PRO A 63 14.90 -13.28 2.11
N ALA A 64 16.19 -12.98 2.28
CA ALA A 64 17.23 -13.42 1.35
C ALA A 64 17.34 -14.95 1.24
N ASP A 65 17.12 -15.67 2.33
CA ASP A 65 17.10 -17.14 2.38
C ASP A 65 15.92 -17.76 1.61
N LEU A 66 14.93 -16.93 1.20
CA LEU A 66 13.80 -17.32 0.36
C LEU A 66 13.85 -16.67 -1.05
N GLY A 67 14.99 -16.12 -1.45
CA GLY A 67 15.19 -15.57 -2.79
C GLY A 67 14.77 -14.12 -2.98
N GLY A 68 14.52 -13.37 -1.90
CA GLY A 68 14.27 -11.93 -1.92
C GLY A 68 15.51 -11.10 -1.58
N ALA A 69 15.32 -9.81 -1.34
CA ALA A 69 16.39 -8.89 -0.95
C ALA A 69 16.42 -8.59 0.56
N GLY A 70 15.41 -9.01 1.33
CA GLY A 70 15.31 -8.79 2.76
C GLY A 70 15.11 -7.32 3.16
N ALA A 71 14.50 -6.51 2.29
CA ALA A 71 14.27 -5.11 2.57
C ALA A 71 13.43 -4.89 3.84
N THR A 72 13.87 -3.96 4.67
CA THR A 72 13.17 -3.55 5.88
C THR A 72 11.96 -2.66 5.56
N MET A 73 11.04 -2.49 6.52
CA MET A 73 9.94 -1.54 6.39
C MET A 73 10.43 -0.11 6.09
N ARG A 74 11.53 0.32 6.75
CA ARG A 74 12.17 1.61 6.49
C ARG A 74 12.62 1.75 5.02
N GLN A 75 13.27 0.74 4.48
CA GLN A 75 13.70 0.71 3.07
C GLN A 75 12.52 0.73 2.12
N LEU A 76 11.43 0.03 2.44
CA LEU A 76 10.21 0.08 1.64
C LEU A 76 9.50 1.46 1.71
N VAL A 77 9.54 2.16 2.85
CA VAL A 77 9.07 3.55 2.94
C VAL A 77 9.85 4.45 1.98
N LEU A 78 11.18 4.32 1.95
CA LEU A 78 12.03 5.08 1.02
C LEU A 78 11.74 4.71 -0.45
N ALA A 79 11.60 3.41 -0.74
CA ALA A 79 11.29 2.93 -2.09
C ALA A 79 9.91 3.43 -2.57
N GLN A 80 8.86 3.33 -1.74
CA GLN A 80 7.52 3.78 -2.10
C GLN A 80 7.43 5.30 -2.23
N HIS A 81 8.18 6.04 -1.41
CA HIS A 81 8.30 7.49 -1.57
C HIS A 81 8.94 7.87 -2.91
N GLU A 82 10.06 7.23 -3.27
CA GLU A 82 10.73 7.51 -4.53
C GLU A 82 9.90 7.06 -5.73
N LEU A 83 9.29 5.86 -5.69
CA LEU A 83 8.39 5.40 -6.75
C LEU A 83 7.20 6.36 -6.94
N GLY A 84 6.59 6.81 -5.84
CA GLY A 84 5.48 7.76 -5.83
C GLY A 84 5.85 9.12 -6.44
N ARG A 85 7.10 9.54 -6.34
CA ARG A 85 7.64 10.74 -6.96
C ARG A 85 7.52 10.74 -8.49
N HIS A 86 7.50 9.56 -9.07
CA HIS A 86 7.37 9.36 -10.52
C HIS A 86 5.96 8.92 -10.91
N SER A 87 5.37 7.95 -10.17
CA SER A 87 4.05 7.38 -10.43
C SER A 87 3.30 7.07 -9.13
N GLY A 88 2.25 7.84 -8.87
CA GLY A 88 1.38 7.60 -7.71
C GLY A 88 0.62 6.28 -7.81
N ALA A 89 0.15 5.93 -9.00
CA ALA A 89 -0.60 4.70 -9.23
C ALA A 89 0.28 3.45 -9.01
N ALA A 90 1.49 3.42 -9.54
CA ALA A 90 2.43 2.32 -9.36
C ALA A 90 2.85 2.17 -7.88
N ALA A 91 3.11 3.30 -7.19
CA ALA A 91 3.47 3.28 -5.77
C ALA A 91 2.31 2.81 -4.88
N LEU A 92 1.10 3.32 -5.08
CA LEU A 92 -0.03 2.93 -4.25
C LEU A 92 -0.42 1.46 -4.49
N SER A 93 -0.49 1.00 -5.72
CA SER A 93 -0.85 -0.39 -6.01
C SER A 93 0.19 -1.37 -5.44
N SER A 94 1.50 -1.14 -5.65
CA SER A 94 2.54 -2.00 -5.11
C SER A 94 2.66 -1.95 -3.58
N THR A 95 2.20 -0.86 -2.94
CA THR A 95 2.10 -0.78 -1.48
C THR A 95 1.28 -1.92 -0.90
N MET A 96 0.17 -2.34 -1.57
CA MET A 96 -0.68 -3.43 -1.08
C MET A 96 0.08 -4.75 -1.04
N HIS A 97 0.88 -5.03 -2.03
CA HIS A 97 1.73 -6.21 -2.09
C HIS A 97 2.86 -6.17 -1.04
N HIS A 98 3.56 -5.05 -0.93
CA HIS A 98 4.70 -4.93 -0.03
C HIS A 98 4.31 -5.03 1.45
N TYR A 99 3.23 -4.37 1.89
CA TYR A 99 2.85 -4.48 3.30
C TYR A 99 2.36 -5.89 3.64
N LEU A 100 1.66 -6.59 2.72
CA LEU A 100 1.28 -7.98 2.95
C LEU A 100 2.50 -8.90 3.01
N THR A 101 3.54 -8.64 2.20
CA THR A 101 4.81 -9.36 2.30
C THR A 101 5.48 -9.14 3.66
N LEU A 102 5.50 -7.90 4.17
CA LEU A 102 5.98 -7.60 5.53
C LEU A 102 5.15 -8.30 6.61
N VAL A 103 3.83 -8.39 6.46
CA VAL A 103 2.95 -9.16 7.35
C VAL A 103 3.35 -10.64 7.35
N GLN A 104 3.64 -11.23 6.18
CA GLN A 104 4.12 -12.62 6.13
C GLN A 104 5.49 -12.79 6.78
N CYS A 105 6.40 -11.82 6.63
CA CYS A 105 7.68 -11.82 7.35
C CYS A 105 7.47 -11.74 8.87
N TRP A 106 6.54 -10.91 9.34
CA TRP A 106 6.15 -10.79 10.74
C TRP A 106 5.55 -12.11 11.27
N ARG A 107 4.67 -12.76 10.48
CA ARG A 107 4.07 -14.07 10.81
C ARG A 107 5.12 -15.19 10.87
N ARG A 108 6.06 -15.22 9.91
CA ARG A 108 7.18 -16.17 9.88
C ARG A 108 8.01 -16.11 11.16
N ARG A 109 8.38 -14.90 11.61
CA ARG A 109 9.12 -14.70 12.87
C ARG A 109 8.38 -15.24 14.09
N ARG A 110 7.08 -15.35 14.03
CA ARG A 110 6.20 -15.91 15.08
C ARG A 110 5.85 -17.38 14.89
N GLY A 111 6.50 -18.06 13.93
CA GLY A 111 6.36 -19.49 13.69
C GLY A 111 5.05 -19.89 13.00
N ALA A 112 4.38 -18.96 12.29
CA ALA A 112 3.19 -19.29 11.52
C ALA A 112 3.56 -20.27 10.38
N PRO A 113 2.96 -21.47 10.31
CA PRO A 113 3.47 -22.57 9.48
C PRO A 113 3.30 -22.32 7.98
N ASP A 114 2.35 -21.49 7.58
CA ASP A 114 2.03 -21.15 6.18
C ASP A 114 2.82 -19.94 5.64
N ALA A 115 3.39 -19.13 6.53
CA ALA A 115 4.00 -17.85 6.14
C ALA A 115 5.21 -18.03 5.21
N GLU A 116 6.05 -19.05 5.47
CA GLU A 116 7.21 -19.33 4.63
C GLU A 116 6.81 -19.78 3.22
N ALA A 117 5.79 -20.64 3.11
CA ALA A 117 5.27 -21.07 1.82
C ALA A 117 4.67 -19.93 0.99
N VAL A 118 4.03 -18.95 1.66
CA VAL A 118 3.53 -17.73 1.00
C VAL A 118 4.69 -16.87 0.52
N LEU A 119 5.72 -16.64 1.35
CA LEU A 119 6.91 -15.87 0.98
C LEU A 119 7.67 -16.49 -0.18
N ALA A 120 7.80 -17.82 -0.23
CA ALA A 120 8.40 -18.54 -1.35
C ALA A 120 7.61 -18.30 -2.65
N LYS A 121 6.28 -18.35 -2.62
CA LYS A 121 5.44 -18.00 -3.78
C LYS A 121 5.61 -16.55 -4.21
N VAL A 122 5.79 -15.60 -3.27
CA VAL A 122 6.09 -14.21 -3.61
C VAL A 122 7.45 -14.09 -4.29
N ALA A 123 8.45 -14.83 -3.81
CA ALA A 123 9.76 -14.91 -4.49
C ALA A 123 9.63 -15.43 -5.94
N ASP A 124 8.71 -16.36 -6.17
CA ASP A 124 8.39 -16.95 -7.49
C ASP A 124 7.44 -16.08 -8.33
N GLY A 125 7.07 -14.88 -7.84
CA GLY A 125 6.29 -13.90 -8.61
C GLY A 125 4.82 -13.77 -8.24
N LEU A 126 4.34 -14.40 -7.15
CA LEU A 126 2.98 -14.16 -6.65
C LEU A 126 2.80 -12.70 -6.24
N VAL A 127 1.82 -12.03 -6.82
CA VAL A 127 1.36 -10.71 -6.38
C VAL A 127 0.19 -10.86 -5.42
N MET A 128 0.29 -10.22 -4.25
CA MET A 128 -0.74 -10.25 -3.23
C MET A 128 -1.54 -8.94 -3.23
N ALA A 129 -2.86 -9.04 -3.36
CA ALA A 129 -3.79 -7.93 -3.18
C ALA A 129 -4.49 -8.01 -1.82
N THR A 130 -5.16 -6.92 -1.45
CA THR A 130 -6.03 -6.85 -0.30
C THR A 130 -7.39 -6.31 -0.70
N SER A 131 -8.43 -6.71 -0.01
CA SER A 131 -9.75 -6.10 -0.16
C SER A 131 -9.88 -4.87 0.74
N GLY A 132 -10.46 -3.88 0.21
CA GLY A 132 -11.00 -2.62 0.58
C GLY A 132 -10.81 -2.00 1.95
N GLY A 133 -10.82 -0.66 1.90
CA GLY A 133 -10.77 0.17 3.08
C GLY A 133 -12.13 0.41 3.75
N SER A 134 -13.25 0.28 3.04
CA SER A 134 -14.57 0.62 3.58
C SER A 134 -15.12 -0.44 4.53
N ASP A 135 -14.70 -1.69 4.37
CA ASP A 135 -15.18 -2.84 5.16
C ASP A 135 -14.09 -3.44 6.08
N TRP A 136 -13.07 -2.66 6.41
CA TRP A 136 -11.99 -3.15 7.26
C TRP A 136 -12.48 -3.62 8.61
N VAL A 137 -13.17 -2.74 9.34
CA VAL A 137 -13.60 -3.01 10.72
C VAL A 137 -14.91 -3.78 10.74
N SER A 138 -15.84 -3.42 9.84
CA SER A 138 -17.20 -3.95 9.78
C SER A 138 -17.51 -4.55 8.40
N PRO A 139 -16.92 -5.71 8.06
CA PRO A 139 -17.13 -6.33 6.76
C PRO A 139 -18.59 -6.79 6.54
N THR A 140 -19.02 -6.77 5.29
CA THR A 140 -20.36 -7.21 4.87
C THR A 140 -20.34 -8.56 4.16
N THR A 141 -19.17 -9.09 3.80
CA THR A 141 -19.04 -10.44 3.26
C THR A 141 -19.32 -11.47 4.35
N VAL A 142 -20.11 -12.48 4.04
CA VAL A 142 -20.56 -13.51 4.96
C VAL A 142 -19.76 -14.81 4.75
N ALA A 143 -19.46 -15.51 5.81
CA ALA A 143 -18.92 -16.86 5.81
C ALA A 143 -19.97 -17.81 6.36
N THR A 144 -20.33 -18.83 5.58
CA THR A 144 -21.21 -19.92 6.01
C THR A 144 -20.36 -21.15 6.30
N GLU A 145 -20.51 -21.72 7.48
CA GLU A 145 -19.79 -22.94 7.88
C GLU A 145 -20.32 -24.15 7.08
N VAL A 146 -19.38 -24.94 6.53
CA VAL A 146 -19.67 -26.17 5.81
C VAL A 146 -18.65 -27.25 6.22
N GLU A 147 -18.85 -28.50 5.75
CA GLU A 147 -17.89 -29.56 6.02
C GLU A 147 -16.48 -29.20 5.53
N GLY A 148 -15.51 -29.19 6.42
CA GLY A 148 -14.11 -28.91 6.14
C GLY A 148 -13.73 -27.45 5.99
N GLY A 149 -14.66 -26.49 6.12
CA GLY A 149 -14.32 -25.06 5.96
C GLY A 149 -15.51 -24.13 5.92
N TYR A 150 -15.41 -23.11 5.09
CA TYR A 150 -16.38 -22.02 4.98
C TYR A 150 -16.65 -21.65 3.53
N LEU A 151 -17.85 -21.22 3.22
CA LEU A 151 -18.20 -20.56 1.96
C LEU A 151 -18.23 -19.04 2.19
N PHE A 152 -17.39 -18.32 1.46
CA PHE A 152 -17.36 -16.86 1.50
C PHE A 152 -18.20 -16.28 0.38
N SER A 153 -19.18 -15.42 0.73
CA SER A 153 -20.06 -14.76 -0.26
C SER A 153 -20.22 -13.29 0.05
N GLY A 154 -20.07 -12.45 -0.97
CA GLY A 154 -20.22 -11.00 -0.89
C GLY A 154 -19.34 -10.24 -1.86
N ARG A 155 -19.38 -8.90 -1.76
CA ARG A 155 -18.61 -7.99 -2.61
C ARG A 155 -17.51 -7.30 -1.81
N LYS A 156 -16.31 -7.29 -2.37
CA LYS A 156 -15.16 -6.57 -1.86
C LYS A 156 -14.82 -5.42 -2.79
N VAL A 157 -14.62 -4.25 -2.23
CA VAL A 157 -14.31 -3.03 -2.99
C VAL A 157 -12.86 -2.59 -2.79
N PHE A 158 -12.34 -1.74 -3.68
CA PHE A 158 -10.98 -1.18 -3.59
C PHE A 158 -9.86 -2.24 -3.60
N CYS A 159 -9.97 -3.28 -4.44
CA CYS A 159 -8.94 -4.30 -4.58
C CYS A 159 -7.86 -3.82 -5.57
N SER A 160 -6.98 -2.93 -5.11
CA SER A 160 -5.88 -2.39 -5.93
C SER A 160 -5.06 -3.50 -6.55
N GLN A 161 -4.56 -3.28 -7.79
CA GLN A 161 -3.80 -4.27 -8.59
C GLN A 161 -4.57 -5.58 -8.88
N ALA A 162 -5.90 -5.55 -8.86
CA ALA A 162 -6.71 -6.73 -9.16
C ALA A 162 -6.33 -7.47 -10.46
N PRO A 163 -5.96 -6.77 -11.58
CA PRO A 163 -5.61 -7.44 -12.83
C PRO A 163 -4.38 -8.36 -12.77
N VAL A 164 -3.47 -8.17 -11.82
CA VAL A 164 -2.21 -8.93 -11.72
C VAL A 164 -2.10 -9.74 -10.42
N ALA A 165 -3.07 -9.61 -9.53
CA ALA A 165 -3.04 -10.31 -8.25
C ALA A 165 -3.35 -11.80 -8.41
N GLY A 166 -2.54 -12.65 -7.80
CA GLY A 166 -2.80 -14.09 -7.72
C GLY A 166 -3.60 -14.49 -6.48
N VAL A 167 -3.55 -13.68 -5.41
CA VAL A 167 -4.27 -13.93 -4.16
C VAL A 167 -4.74 -12.61 -3.55
N VAL A 168 -5.93 -12.61 -2.97
CA VAL A 168 -6.44 -11.50 -2.16
C VAL A 168 -6.47 -11.88 -0.69
N SER A 169 -5.84 -11.06 0.16
CA SER A 169 -6.04 -11.12 1.62
C SER A 169 -7.37 -10.43 1.94
N THR A 170 -8.32 -11.18 2.45
CA THR A 170 -9.68 -10.73 2.67
C THR A 170 -10.27 -11.28 3.97
N CYS A 171 -11.50 -10.89 4.29
CA CYS A 171 -12.22 -11.35 5.47
C CYS A 171 -13.72 -11.52 5.20
N ALA A 172 -14.35 -12.38 6.01
CA ALA A 172 -15.79 -12.59 6.00
C ALA A 172 -16.32 -12.78 7.44
N VAL A 173 -17.57 -12.41 7.67
CA VAL A 173 -18.24 -12.56 8.98
C VAL A 173 -18.85 -13.94 9.06
N LEU A 174 -18.53 -14.68 10.11
CA LEU A 174 -19.16 -15.96 10.38
C LEU A 174 -20.62 -15.71 10.84
N GLY A 175 -21.56 -16.11 10.01
CA GLY A 175 -22.99 -15.83 10.22
C GLY A 175 -23.37 -14.39 9.89
N GLU A 176 -24.33 -13.84 10.62
CA GLU A 176 -24.88 -12.50 10.37
C GLU A 176 -23.91 -11.40 10.84
N PRO A 177 -23.62 -10.38 10.01
CA PRO A 177 -22.79 -9.24 10.40
C PRO A 177 -23.40 -8.41 11.52
N GLY A 178 -22.66 -8.20 12.62
CA GLY A 178 -23.11 -7.39 13.73
C GLY A 178 -22.27 -7.56 15.00
N PRO A 179 -22.60 -6.81 16.07
CA PRO A 179 -21.91 -6.92 17.35
C PRO A 179 -21.95 -8.36 17.90
N GLY A 180 -20.78 -8.84 18.33
CA GLY A 180 -20.61 -10.21 18.83
C GLY A 180 -20.29 -11.26 17.76
N ALA A 181 -20.38 -10.92 16.47
CA ALA A 181 -19.97 -11.81 15.39
C ALA A 181 -18.45 -11.93 15.29
N THR A 182 -18.00 -13.06 14.76
CA THR A 182 -16.57 -13.32 14.50
C THR A 182 -16.25 -13.05 13.03
N VAL A 183 -15.15 -12.35 12.78
CA VAL A 183 -14.61 -12.12 11.45
C VAL A 183 -13.47 -13.09 11.20
N LEU A 184 -13.56 -13.86 10.11
CA LEU A 184 -12.54 -14.78 9.64
C LEU A 184 -11.66 -14.08 8.62
N HIS A 185 -10.34 -14.23 8.71
CA HIS A 185 -9.37 -13.71 7.76
C HIS A 185 -8.73 -14.84 6.97
N ALA A 186 -8.65 -14.70 5.64
CA ALA A 186 -8.06 -15.69 4.75
C ALA A 186 -7.40 -15.08 3.52
N GLY A 187 -6.46 -15.79 2.91
CA GLY A 187 -6.00 -15.55 1.56
C GLY A 187 -6.83 -16.37 0.57
N VAL A 188 -7.52 -15.71 -0.35
CA VAL A 188 -8.34 -16.33 -1.38
C VAL A 188 -7.64 -16.20 -2.74
N PRO A 189 -7.32 -17.29 -3.46
CA PRO A 189 -6.80 -17.22 -4.82
C PRO A 189 -7.81 -16.54 -5.76
N LEU A 190 -7.37 -15.63 -6.62
CA LEU A 190 -8.27 -14.99 -7.59
C LEU A 190 -8.76 -15.98 -8.66
N SER A 191 -8.06 -17.11 -8.83
CA SER A 191 -8.45 -18.21 -9.70
C SER A 191 -9.43 -19.21 -9.07
N ALA A 192 -9.83 -19.01 -7.80
CA ALA A 192 -10.76 -19.91 -7.15
C ALA A 192 -12.15 -19.82 -7.78
N GLU A 193 -12.86 -20.96 -7.83
CA GLU A 193 -14.24 -21.01 -8.27
C GLU A 193 -15.09 -20.04 -7.42
N GLY A 194 -15.98 -19.29 -8.06
CA GLY A 194 -16.81 -18.29 -7.43
C GLY A 194 -16.15 -16.91 -7.22
N VAL A 195 -14.88 -16.72 -7.61
CA VAL A 195 -14.23 -15.41 -7.59
C VAL A 195 -14.34 -14.74 -8.96
N SER A 196 -14.81 -13.49 -8.98
CA SER A 196 -14.78 -12.67 -10.19
C SER A 196 -14.32 -11.24 -9.90
N VAL A 197 -13.60 -10.65 -10.87
CA VAL A 197 -13.22 -9.23 -10.85
C VAL A 197 -14.27 -8.46 -11.63
N VAL A 198 -14.79 -7.38 -11.03
CA VAL A 198 -15.75 -6.48 -11.68
C VAL A 198 -15.07 -5.12 -11.85
N GLU A 199 -14.87 -4.72 -13.11
CA GLU A 199 -14.21 -3.46 -13.44
C GLU A 199 -15.12 -2.28 -13.07
N THR A 200 -14.76 -1.62 -11.96
CA THR A 200 -15.54 -0.52 -11.38
C THR A 200 -14.70 0.73 -11.13
N TRP A 201 -13.38 0.64 -11.36
CA TRP A 201 -12.47 1.71 -10.96
C TRP A 201 -12.46 2.86 -11.96
N ASP A 202 -13.38 3.81 -11.77
CA ASP A 202 -13.42 5.09 -12.47
C ASP A 202 -13.53 6.23 -11.45
N THR A 203 -12.40 6.76 -11.04
CA THR A 203 -12.27 7.64 -9.87
C THR A 203 -11.61 8.96 -10.22
N LEU A 204 -11.61 9.91 -9.25
CA LEU A 204 -11.01 11.21 -9.37
C LEU A 204 -9.51 11.14 -9.65
N GLY A 205 -8.77 10.31 -8.89
CA GLY A 205 -7.32 10.14 -8.97
C GLY A 205 -6.94 8.69 -8.69
N MET A 206 -5.65 8.39 -8.73
CA MET A 206 -5.11 7.03 -8.61
C MET A 206 -5.74 6.07 -9.63
N ARG A 207 -6.08 6.57 -10.81
CA ARG A 207 -6.86 5.84 -11.81
C ARG A 207 -6.13 4.60 -12.34
N GLY A 208 -4.80 4.67 -12.42
CA GLY A 208 -3.95 3.55 -12.85
C GLY A 208 -3.78 2.41 -11.85
N THR A 209 -4.38 2.47 -10.65
CA THR A 209 -4.28 1.38 -9.65
C THR A 209 -5.20 0.20 -9.94
N ALA A 210 -6.19 0.36 -10.83
CA ALA A 210 -7.24 -0.63 -11.12
C ALA A 210 -7.78 -1.29 -9.84
N SER A 211 -8.20 -0.43 -8.89
CA SER A 211 -8.74 -0.88 -7.60
C SER A 211 -10.18 -1.39 -7.74
N HIS A 212 -10.35 -2.36 -8.60
CA HIS A 212 -11.64 -2.96 -8.96
C HIS A 212 -12.29 -3.68 -7.79
N ASP A 213 -13.54 -4.05 -7.97
CA ASP A 213 -14.27 -4.87 -7.01
C ASP A 213 -14.04 -6.35 -7.28
N LEU A 214 -14.08 -7.15 -6.21
CA LEU A 214 -14.15 -8.60 -6.28
C LEU A 214 -15.52 -9.06 -5.80
N VAL A 215 -16.13 -9.98 -6.51
CA VAL A 215 -17.34 -10.69 -6.09
C VAL A 215 -16.91 -12.11 -5.71
N LEU A 216 -17.38 -12.55 -4.54
CA LEU A 216 -17.21 -13.89 -4.01
C LEU A 216 -18.61 -14.54 -3.98
N GLU A 217 -18.77 -15.65 -4.71
CA GLU A 217 -20.01 -16.42 -4.78
C GLU A 217 -19.72 -17.84 -4.28
N ASP A 218 -20.04 -18.09 -3.00
CA ASP A 218 -19.82 -19.37 -2.32
C ASP A 218 -18.39 -19.93 -2.46
N VAL A 219 -17.39 -19.04 -2.34
CA VAL A 219 -15.99 -19.40 -2.48
C VAL A 219 -15.55 -20.25 -1.30
N PHE A 220 -15.17 -21.50 -1.56
CA PHE A 220 -14.75 -22.42 -0.51
C PHE A 220 -13.36 -22.05 0.05
N VAL A 221 -13.31 -21.85 1.37
CA VAL A 221 -12.08 -21.57 2.14
C VAL A 221 -11.92 -22.69 3.18
N PRO A 222 -10.90 -23.58 3.03
CA PRO A 222 -10.62 -24.61 4.01
C PRO A 222 -10.39 -24.06 5.42
N ALA A 223 -10.83 -24.73 6.45
CA ALA A 223 -10.70 -24.27 7.84
C ALA A 223 -9.24 -24.00 8.24
N GLU A 224 -8.30 -24.82 7.76
CA GLU A 224 -6.86 -24.66 8.00
C GLU A 224 -6.23 -23.47 7.25
N LYS A 225 -6.97 -22.85 6.33
CA LYS A 225 -6.53 -21.63 5.61
C LYS A 225 -7.01 -20.34 6.29
N ILE A 226 -7.75 -20.44 7.38
CA ILE A 226 -8.09 -19.26 8.19
C ILE A 226 -6.83 -18.78 8.90
N ALA A 227 -6.35 -17.62 8.49
CA ALA A 227 -5.11 -17.02 8.98
C ALA A 227 -5.25 -16.38 10.38
N GLY A 228 -6.48 -16.20 10.83
CA GLY A 228 -6.81 -15.66 12.14
C GLY A 228 -8.23 -15.11 12.18
N THR A 229 -8.67 -14.75 13.37
CA THR A 229 -10.02 -14.25 13.66
C THR A 229 -9.97 -12.98 14.49
N ARG A 230 -11.07 -12.22 14.49
CA ARG A 230 -11.27 -11.06 15.38
C ARG A 230 -12.76 -10.82 15.63
N PRO A 231 -13.13 -10.06 16.67
CA PRO A 231 -14.50 -9.59 16.83
C PRO A 231 -14.91 -8.62 15.71
N TYR A 232 -16.18 -8.64 15.34
CA TYR A 232 -16.77 -7.66 14.42
C TYR A 232 -16.76 -6.26 15.05
N GLY A 233 -16.45 -5.25 14.24
CA GLY A 233 -16.40 -3.87 14.71
C GLY A 233 -15.09 -3.47 15.41
N GLU A 234 -14.12 -4.38 15.57
CA GLU A 234 -12.85 -4.10 16.23
C GLU A 234 -11.67 -4.05 15.27
N LEU A 235 -10.75 -3.11 15.51
CA LEU A 235 -9.44 -3.06 14.86
C LEU A 235 -8.43 -3.88 15.69
N SER A 236 -8.49 -5.19 15.56
CA SER A 236 -7.70 -6.14 16.36
C SER A 236 -7.19 -7.31 15.51
N GLY A 237 -6.37 -8.19 16.10
CA GLY A 237 -5.88 -9.40 15.46
C GLY A 237 -5.19 -9.15 14.10
N PRO A 238 -5.51 -9.95 13.06
CA PRO A 238 -4.87 -9.82 11.74
C PRO A 238 -5.02 -8.43 11.11
N LEU A 239 -6.14 -7.76 11.36
CA LEU A 239 -6.41 -6.42 10.85
C LEU A 239 -5.47 -5.37 11.46
N LEU A 240 -5.21 -5.45 12.77
CA LEU A 240 -4.28 -4.56 13.46
C LEU A 240 -2.86 -4.70 12.90
N VAL A 241 -2.39 -5.94 12.71
CA VAL A 241 -1.08 -6.21 12.10
C VAL A 241 -0.99 -5.64 10.70
N ALA A 242 -2.03 -5.85 9.88
CA ALA A 242 -2.10 -5.28 8.53
C ALA A 242 -2.04 -3.75 8.55
N ALA A 243 -2.80 -3.10 9.44
CA ALA A 243 -2.85 -1.64 9.56
C ALA A 243 -1.49 -1.04 9.95
N ILE A 244 -0.76 -1.67 10.88
CA ILE A 244 0.58 -1.24 11.32
C ILE A 244 1.57 -1.27 10.15
N HIS A 245 1.55 -2.32 9.31
CA HIS A 245 2.48 -2.46 8.19
C HIS A 245 2.08 -1.62 6.97
N PHE A 246 0.79 -1.38 6.78
CA PHE A 246 0.25 -0.59 5.68
C PHE A 246 0.52 0.91 5.82
N ALA A 247 0.31 1.47 7.02
CA ALA A 247 0.23 2.91 7.22
C ALA A 247 1.49 3.67 6.77
N PRO A 248 2.73 3.26 7.12
CA PRO A 248 3.93 3.98 6.70
C PRO A 248 4.14 3.97 5.19
N LEU A 249 3.88 2.83 4.54
CA LEU A 249 4.08 2.67 3.09
C LEU A 249 3.06 3.49 2.30
N ALA A 250 1.79 3.49 2.71
CA ALA A 250 0.75 4.31 2.09
C ALA A 250 1.04 5.81 2.25
N GLY A 251 1.46 6.24 3.45
CA GLY A 251 1.90 7.62 3.70
C GLY A 251 3.06 8.02 2.78
N ALA A 252 4.02 7.12 2.59
CA ALA A 252 5.18 7.33 1.72
C ALA A 252 4.80 7.48 0.25
N ALA A 253 3.89 6.64 -0.27
CA ALA A 253 3.41 6.71 -1.65
C ALA A 253 2.77 8.08 -1.96
N TYR A 254 1.87 8.56 -1.10
CA TYR A 254 1.25 9.88 -1.28
C TYR A 254 2.22 11.04 -1.10
N LEU A 255 3.14 10.95 -0.15
CA LEU A 255 4.19 11.96 0.03
C LEU A 255 5.13 11.99 -1.18
N GLY A 256 5.39 10.85 -1.82
CA GLY A 256 6.12 10.73 -3.07
C GLY A 256 5.44 11.50 -4.21
N VAL A 257 4.12 11.34 -4.40
CA VAL A 257 3.36 12.13 -5.38
C VAL A 257 3.57 13.63 -5.17
N ALA A 258 3.50 14.08 -3.92
CA ALA A 258 3.73 15.47 -3.59
C ALA A 258 5.18 15.92 -3.84
N ALA A 259 6.17 15.03 -3.64
CA ALA A 259 7.56 15.32 -3.97
C ALA A 259 7.76 15.50 -5.48
N GLY A 260 7.17 14.64 -6.31
CA GLY A 260 7.16 14.79 -7.77
C GLY A 260 6.48 16.09 -8.23
N ALA A 261 5.34 16.44 -7.62
CA ALA A 261 4.65 17.69 -7.88
C ALA A 261 5.52 18.92 -7.50
N CYS A 262 6.22 18.87 -6.37
CA CYS A 262 7.16 19.91 -5.95
C CYS A 262 8.30 20.09 -6.98
N ASP A 263 8.90 19.01 -7.47
CA ASP A 263 9.97 19.09 -8.46
C ASP A 263 9.49 19.70 -9.79
N GLN A 264 8.30 19.29 -10.23
CA GLN A 264 7.67 19.87 -11.42
C GLN A 264 7.38 21.36 -11.23
N ALA A 265 6.83 21.75 -10.09
CA ALA A 265 6.55 23.16 -9.78
C ALA A 265 7.84 23.97 -9.71
N VAL A 266 8.91 23.45 -9.13
CA VAL A 266 10.24 24.12 -9.08
C VAL A 266 10.79 24.35 -10.47
N SER A 267 10.62 23.42 -11.41
CA SER A 267 11.08 23.60 -12.80
C SER A 267 10.33 24.72 -13.56
N LEU A 268 9.11 25.04 -13.11
CA LEU A 268 8.24 26.07 -13.67
C LEU A 268 8.23 27.38 -12.87
N ALA A 269 8.93 27.40 -11.73
CA ALA A 269 8.85 28.50 -10.76
C ALA A 269 9.45 29.80 -11.31
N LYS A 270 8.74 30.90 -11.06
CA LYS A 270 9.25 32.26 -11.32
C LYS A 270 10.10 32.73 -10.13
N PRO A 271 10.98 33.73 -10.33
CA PRO A 271 11.87 34.24 -9.26
C PRO A 271 11.16 34.65 -7.96
N GLY A 272 9.89 35.05 -8.01
CA GLY A 272 9.10 35.43 -6.84
C GLY A 272 8.58 34.27 -6.00
N ALA A 273 8.69 33.02 -6.46
CA ALA A 273 8.15 31.84 -5.77
C ALA A 273 9.07 31.26 -4.67
N VAL A 274 10.16 31.94 -4.31
CA VAL A 274 11.19 31.43 -3.39
C VAL A 274 10.60 30.94 -2.07
N ARG A 275 9.64 31.71 -1.50
CA ARG A 275 8.99 31.34 -0.23
C ARG A 275 8.14 30.09 -0.38
N GLN A 276 7.32 29.99 -1.41
CA GLN A 276 6.46 28.81 -1.66
C GLN A 276 7.29 27.55 -1.91
N VAL A 277 8.38 27.67 -2.70
CA VAL A 277 9.32 26.56 -2.91
C VAL A 277 9.96 26.12 -1.59
N GLY A 278 10.36 27.07 -0.75
CA GLY A 278 10.88 26.78 0.61
C GLY A 278 9.87 26.08 1.50
N ASP A 279 8.61 26.51 1.46
CA ASP A 279 7.51 25.88 2.22
C ASP A 279 7.26 24.45 1.77
N MET A 280 7.08 24.21 0.47
CA MET A 280 6.92 22.85 -0.09
C MET A 280 8.05 21.90 0.35
N ARG A 281 9.31 22.32 0.21
CA ARG A 281 10.47 21.49 0.57
C ARG A 281 10.56 21.23 2.07
N SER A 282 10.21 22.21 2.91
CA SER A 282 10.16 22.05 4.36
C SER A 282 9.12 21.03 4.78
N ARG A 283 7.89 21.15 4.26
CA ARG A 283 6.78 20.23 4.53
C ARG A 283 7.12 18.79 4.15
N LEU A 284 7.61 18.58 2.91
CA LEU A 284 8.03 17.25 2.43
C LEU A 284 9.09 16.63 3.33
N ARG A 285 10.10 17.41 3.70
CA ARG A 285 11.21 16.91 4.49
C ARG A 285 10.78 16.50 5.89
N VAL A 286 9.99 17.34 6.56
CA VAL A 286 9.49 17.05 7.92
C VAL A 286 8.56 15.84 7.91
N ALA A 287 7.66 15.75 6.92
CA ALA A 287 6.75 14.62 6.79
C ALA A 287 7.49 13.29 6.52
N LEU A 288 8.54 13.32 5.68
CA LEU A 288 9.37 12.13 5.46
C LEU A 288 10.12 11.72 6.73
N TRP A 289 10.68 12.69 7.48
CA TRP A 289 11.30 12.40 8.77
C TRP A 289 10.31 11.76 9.75
N ALA A 290 9.07 12.26 9.81
CA ALA A 290 8.04 11.68 10.67
C ALA A 290 7.72 10.22 10.30
N LEU A 291 7.59 9.91 9.01
CA LEU A 291 7.38 8.53 8.55
C LEU A 291 8.55 7.63 8.93
N LEU A 292 9.79 8.05 8.66
CA LEU A 292 10.98 7.26 8.97
C LEU A 292 11.16 7.08 10.48
N ALA A 293 10.98 8.15 11.27
CA ALA A 293 11.07 8.09 12.72
C ALA A 293 10.03 7.14 13.32
N SER A 294 8.79 7.14 12.80
CA SER A 294 7.74 6.23 13.26
C SER A 294 8.10 4.76 13.03
N VAL A 295 8.73 4.46 11.89
CA VAL A 295 9.19 3.10 11.59
C VAL A 295 10.39 2.70 12.44
N ASP A 296 11.32 3.62 12.68
CA ASP A 296 12.49 3.39 13.55
C ASP A 296 12.05 3.17 15.01
N GLU A 297 11.02 3.91 15.49
CA GLU A 297 10.45 3.78 16.83
C GLU A 297 9.79 2.41 17.08
N ILE A 298 8.98 1.92 16.12
CA ILE A 298 8.32 0.62 16.27
C ILE A 298 9.27 -0.56 16.04
N GLY A 299 10.43 -0.30 15.40
CA GLY A 299 11.47 -1.28 15.17
C GLY A 299 11.16 -2.34 14.09
N PRO A 300 12.09 -3.28 13.87
CA PRO A 300 11.99 -4.27 12.79
C PRO A 300 10.96 -5.38 13.05
N ASP A 301 10.52 -5.54 14.29
CA ASP A 301 9.52 -6.54 14.70
C ASP A 301 8.41 -5.88 15.56
N PRO A 302 7.54 -5.07 14.95
CA PRO A 302 6.61 -4.23 15.68
C PRO A 302 5.62 -5.07 16.51
N ALA A 303 5.32 -4.58 17.72
CA ALA A 303 4.25 -5.14 18.54
C ALA A 303 2.89 -4.92 17.86
N ALA A 304 2.00 -5.91 17.98
CA ALA A 304 0.63 -5.80 17.48
C ALA A 304 -0.29 -5.20 18.56
N ASP A 305 -0.08 -3.91 18.86
CA ASP A 305 -0.84 -3.18 19.89
C ASP A 305 -1.24 -1.77 19.44
N GLU A 306 -2.10 -1.13 20.22
CA GLU A 306 -2.61 0.21 19.92
C GLU A 306 -1.53 1.30 19.99
N ALA A 307 -0.48 1.14 20.80
CA ALA A 307 0.60 2.13 20.87
C ALA A 307 1.40 2.17 19.57
N THR A 308 1.74 0.99 19.07
CA THR A 308 2.39 0.82 17.76
C THR A 308 1.51 1.36 16.62
N LEU A 309 0.20 1.06 16.66
CA LEU A 309 -0.75 1.58 15.68
C LEU A 309 -0.83 3.11 15.72
N GLU A 310 -0.92 3.72 16.91
CA GLU A 310 -0.94 5.17 17.08
C GLU A 310 0.28 5.83 16.44
N THR A 311 1.49 5.32 16.73
CA THR A 311 2.75 5.86 16.21
C THR A 311 2.74 5.93 14.67
N VAL A 312 2.39 4.84 13.98
CA VAL A 312 2.41 4.81 12.51
C VAL A 312 1.23 5.57 11.89
N MET A 313 0.07 5.60 12.55
CA MET A 313 -1.11 6.32 12.04
C MET A 313 -0.94 7.83 12.16
N LEU A 314 -0.28 8.34 13.22
CA LEU A 314 0.07 9.76 13.35
C LEU A 314 0.98 10.20 12.20
N ALA A 315 2.03 9.43 11.91
CA ALA A 315 2.96 9.70 10.82
C ALA A 315 2.26 9.67 9.45
N LYS A 316 1.43 8.64 9.18
CA LYS A 316 0.63 8.54 7.95
C LYS A 316 -0.30 9.74 7.81
N ARG A 317 -1.04 10.10 8.89
CA ARG A 317 -1.95 11.25 8.88
C ARG A 317 -1.22 12.53 8.50
N HIS A 318 -0.07 12.77 9.12
CA HIS A 318 0.76 13.94 8.82
C HIS A 318 1.20 13.93 7.35
N ALA A 319 1.79 12.84 6.87
CA ALA A 319 2.27 12.71 5.49
C ALA A 319 1.17 12.95 4.45
N VAL A 320 -0.03 12.38 4.66
CA VAL A 320 -1.16 12.53 3.73
C VAL A 320 -1.70 13.97 3.71
N ASN A 321 -1.75 14.64 4.85
CA ASN A 321 -2.18 16.04 4.91
C ASN A 321 -1.15 16.97 4.26
N GLU A 322 0.14 16.80 4.58
CA GLU A 322 1.21 17.59 3.97
C GLU A 322 1.33 17.35 2.46
N ALA A 323 1.08 16.13 1.99
CA ALA A 323 1.05 15.85 0.56
C ALA A 323 0.00 16.69 -0.19
N ARG A 324 -1.18 16.86 0.39
CA ARG A 324 -2.24 17.71 -0.19
C ARG A 324 -1.83 19.17 -0.22
N GLU A 325 -1.35 19.70 0.90
CA GLU A 325 -0.89 21.09 1.01
C GLU A 325 0.25 21.40 0.04
N VAL A 326 1.22 20.51 -0.09
CA VAL A 326 2.35 20.68 -1.02
C VAL A 326 1.86 20.74 -2.46
N VAL A 327 0.93 19.87 -2.85
CA VAL A 327 0.41 19.85 -4.22
C VAL A 327 -0.45 21.09 -4.51
N ASP A 328 -1.22 21.58 -3.54
CA ASP A 328 -1.97 22.84 -3.67
C ASP A 328 -1.00 24.01 -3.92
N ILE A 329 0.08 24.14 -3.14
CA ILE A 329 1.13 25.13 -3.35
C ILE A 329 1.84 24.95 -4.70
N ALA A 330 2.09 23.70 -5.13
CA ALA A 330 2.75 23.40 -6.39
C ALA A 330 1.95 23.91 -7.61
N LEU A 331 0.62 23.78 -7.58
CA LEU A 331 -0.26 24.34 -8.61
C LEU A 331 -0.19 25.87 -8.67
N GLU A 332 -0.17 26.54 -7.51
CA GLU A 332 -0.04 28.01 -7.44
C GLU A 332 1.31 28.47 -8.01
N VAL A 333 2.41 27.80 -7.67
CA VAL A 333 3.76 28.11 -8.15
C VAL A 333 3.86 27.94 -9.66
N ALA A 334 3.30 26.86 -10.21
CA ALA A 334 3.32 26.59 -11.66
C ALA A 334 2.35 27.48 -12.45
N GLY A 335 1.32 27.99 -11.80
CA GLY A 335 0.32 28.87 -12.39
C GLY A 335 -0.65 28.18 -13.35
N GLY A 336 -1.35 28.95 -14.17
CA GLY A 336 -2.49 28.47 -14.97
C GLY A 336 -2.19 27.31 -15.94
N SER A 337 -0.95 27.11 -16.35
CA SER A 337 -0.56 25.96 -17.19
C SER A 337 -0.74 24.62 -16.48
N ALA A 338 -0.64 24.59 -15.16
CA ALA A 338 -0.85 23.38 -14.35
C ALA A 338 -2.32 22.95 -14.27
N PHE A 339 -3.25 23.83 -14.61
CA PHE A 339 -4.70 23.58 -14.51
C PHE A 339 -5.27 22.81 -15.72
N PHE A 340 -4.50 22.65 -16.79
CA PHE A 340 -4.95 21.90 -17.96
C PHE A 340 -4.89 20.39 -17.70
N ARG A 341 -5.94 19.66 -18.17
CA ARG A 341 -5.93 18.19 -18.18
C ARG A 341 -4.72 17.66 -18.94
N GLY A 342 -4.10 16.60 -18.41
CA GLY A 342 -2.86 16.04 -18.95
C GLY A 342 -1.59 16.70 -18.38
N SER A 343 -1.72 17.76 -17.56
CA SER A 343 -0.60 18.24 -16.75
C SER A 343 -0.26 17.22 -15.66
N PRO A 344 1.03 16.89 -15.45
CA PRO A 344 1.42 16.05 -14.31
C PRO A 344 0.99 16.62 -12.93
N LEU A 345 0.93 17.95 -12.81
CA LEU A 345 0.48 18.62 -11.58
C LEU A 345 -1.03 18.46 -11.36
N GLU A 346 -1.82 18.56 -12.44
CA GLU A 346 -3.27 18.31 -12.35
C GLU A 346 -3.55 16.87 -11.91
N ARG A 347 -2.82 15.90 -12.47
CA ARG A 347 -2.90 14.49 -12.03
C ARG A 347 -2.50 14.34 -10.58
N ALA A 348 -1.36 14.87 -10.16
CA ALA A 348 -0.90 14.83 -8.77
C ALA A 348 -1.94 15.43 -7.81
N TYR A 349 -2.61 16.52 -8.22
CA TYR A 349 -3.69 17.13 -7.44
C TYR A 349 -4.85 16.16 -7.20
N ARG A 350 -5.26 15.41 -8.21
CA ARG A 350 -6.31 14.40 -8.09
C ARG A 350 -5.84 13.21 -7.25
N ASP A 351 -4.62 12.74 -7.48
CA ASP A 351 -4.07 11.56 -6.85
C ASP A 351 -3.93 11.71 -5.33
N VAL A 352 -3.40 12.83 -4.83
CA VAL A 352 -3.24 13.03 -3.38
C VAL A 352 -4.57 13.12 -2.61
N ARG A 353 -5.69 13.33 -3.30
CA ARG A 353 -7.03 13.34 -2.67
C ARG A 353 -7.47 11.95 -2.22
N GLY A 354 -6.88 10.88 -2.75
CA GLY A 354 -7.13 9.50 -2.29
C GLY A 354 -6.61 9.19 -0.89
N GLY A 355 -5.54 9.87 -0.46
CA GLY A 355 -4.85 9.58 0.81
C GLY A 355 -5.73 9.56 2.06
N PRO A 356 -6.61 10.56 2.29
CA PRO A 356 -7.49 10.60 3.46
C PRO A 356 -8.51 9.47 3.55
N PHE A 357 -8.83 8.80 2.44
CA PHE A 357 -9.82 7.71 2.43
C PHE A 357 -9.25 6.37 2.89
N HIS A 358 -7.93 6.23 2.94
CA HIS A 358 -7.32 5.01 3.48
C HIS A 358 -7.45 4.94 5.01
N PRO A 359 -7.84 3.78 5.56
CA PRO A 359 -7.95 3.61 7.02
C PRO A 359 -6.55 3.67 7.71
N LEU A 360 -6.49 4.23 8.95
CA LEU A 360 -7.50 5.11 9.51
C LEU A 360 -7.54 6.45 8.77
N THR A 361 -8.74 7.02 8.65
CA THR A 361 -8.86 8.40 8.15
C THR A 361 -8.14 9.39 9.07
N PRO A 362 -7.83 10.61 8.62
CA PRO A 362 -7.22 11.63 9.47
C PRO A 362 -8.00 11.89 10.77
N GLU A 363 -9.34 11.90 10.71
CA GLU A 363 -10.19 12.13 11.89
C GLU A 363 -10.21 10.91 12.82
N ALA A 364 -10.38 9.70 12.29
CA ALA A 364 -10.32 8.48 13.09
C ALA A 364 -8.95 8.27 13.78
N THR A 365 -7.87 8.77 13.16
CA THR A 365 -6.54 8.79 13.79
C THR A 365 -6.52 9.71 15.02
N LEU A 366 -7.11 10.92 14.92
CA LEU A 366 -7.19 11.84 16.07
C LEU A 366 -8.05 11.25 17.20
N GLU A 367 -9.14 10.57 16.86
CA GLU A 367 -9.96 9.88 17.86
C GLU A 367 -9.19 8.76 18.58
N LEU A 368 -8.38 7.98 17.86
CA LEU A 368 -7.50 6.98 18.47
C LEU A 368 -6.55 7.62 19.48
N VAL A 369 -5.83 8.66 19.06
CA VAL A 369 -4.85 9.40 19.89
C VAL A 369 -5.54 10.00 21.12
N GLY A 370 -6.67 10.68 20.92
CA GLY A 370 -7.42 11.31 21.99
C GLY A 370 -7.94 10.33 23.03
N ARG A 371 -8.50 9.20 22.61
CA ARG A 371 -8.94 8.12 23.52
C ARG A 371 -7.79 7.56 24.35
N ARG A 372 -6.64 7.31 23.73
CA ARG A 372 -5.47 6.80 24.44
C ARG A 372 -4.88 7.80 25.45
N ALA A 373 -4.92 9.08 25.11
CA ALA A 373 -4.44 10.13 26.02
C ALA A 373 -5.37 10.37 27.23
N LEU A 374 -6.64 9.96 27.13
CA LEU A 374 -7.63 10.11 28.19
C LEU A 374 -7.84 8.84 29.03
N ALA A 375 -7.27 7.71 28.63
CA ALA A 375 -7.31 6.44 29.33
C ALA A 375 -6.21 6.34 30.40
#